data_78b4817158c45f403dd7fb270f28de33
#
_entry.id   78b4817158c45f403dd7fb270f28de33
#
_cell.length_a   1.000
_cell.length_b   1.000
_cell.length_c   1.000
_cell.angle_alpha   90.00
_cell.angle_beta   90.00
_cell.angle_gamma   90.00
#
_symmetry.space_group_name_H-M   'P 1'
#
loop_
_entity.id
_entity.type
_entity.pdbx_description
1 polymer ?
#
loop_
_entity_poly.entity_id
_entity_poly.type
_entity_poly.pdbx_seq_one_letter_code
_entity_poly.pdbx_strand_id
1 'polypeptide(L)'
;MRKEYFKNINTWGLSSKLILLILSVLQVTRLPVMPQFLDIYYHLQVAWGFIQAGGYSSWDFWEYAPFGRPHIYPPLFHILLSLLMKLGVSVIFLAKFFESAAPVIFLLIIWNFIRKNYGEQLGFFVVVAFGSSFAFCVSLANHIPASLALIFGLLSFGEFFKNRHLRAVVLLALCFYTHISVSWFFALSYIFYAIMDKNLRMNSLRIVFYSLLIALPILIPEFIKLHFIHLVGNDMPEKFHLQIKVFDYILAGFGLFLAIKMIPKYKLFISLFLGSFIFLPYPYRFLSAEGYVPVILFSALTMQFIWQKLKEKGLRAKKIFIGVLIFFILFISPTLFLSKSAGCSKISYKVDWVDSAFSGLFLAKGNSIWFPWMYLPTVDIIKANSDSKDIVYSNINAAGLILSSLAQRATANAMLPEIKSFTQVDPFSVSSIIVLPKDLEVEFINGISNKYNLIKIKESKYFSVFRNPFPADRLKFTKAVLGFPVIIIILFLFIGLFWSKELKKIFKIV
;
A
#
# COMPACT_ATOMS: atom_id res chain seq x y z
N MET A 1 -34.56 -11.68 -35.18
CA MET A 1 -33.31 -12.26 -34.64
C MET A 1 -32.30 -11.25 -34.08
N ARG A 2 -31.95 -10.13 -34.71
CA ARG A 2 -30.97 -9.17 -34.11
C ARG A 2 -31.42 -8.46 -32.84
N LYS A 3 -32.68 -8.22 -32.58
CA LYS A 3 -33.19 -7.57 -31.35
C LYS A 3 -33.20 -8.48 -30.11
N GLU A 4 -33.22 -9.78 -30.24
CA GLU A 4 -33.22 -10.72 -29.11
C GLU A 4 -31.82 -11.00 -28.62
N TYR A 5 -30.79 -10.99 -29.47
CA TYR A 5 -29.40 -11.18 -29.09
C TYR A 5 -28.90 -10.05 -28.17
N PHE A 6 -29.39 -8.83 -28.31
CA PHE A 6 -29.02 -7.69 -27.45
C PHE A 6 -29.80 -7.61 -26.13
N LYS A 7 -30.84 -8.40 -25.92
CA LYS A 7 -31.62 -8.41 -24.67
C LYS A 7 -30.93 -9.07 -23.50
N ASN A 8 -29.91 -9.90 -23.74
CA ASN A 8 -29.18 -10.65 -22.70
C ASN A 8 -27.80 -10.11 -22.38
N ILE A 9 -27.38 -8.98 -22.96
CA ILE A 9 -26.08 -8.37 -22.60
C ILE A 9 -26.21 -7.76 -21.21
N ASN A 10 -25.43 -8.29 -20.26
CA ASN A 10 -25.29 -7.70 -18.93
C ASN A 10 -24.57 -6.35 -19.06
N THR A 11 -25.34 -5.29 -19.28
CA THR A 11 -24.83 -3.94 -19.50
C THR A 11 -24.00 -3.42 -18.32
N TRP A 12 -24.34 -3.78 -17.09
CA TRP A 12 -23.60 -3.41 -15.88
C TRP A 12 -22.20 -4.03 -15.85
N GLY A 13 -22.13 -5.31 -16.13
CA GLY A 13 -20.85 -6.03 -16.19
C GLY A 13 -19.96 -5.51 -17.32
N LEU A 14 -20.52 -5.20 -18.49
CA LEU A 14 -19.77 -4.64 -19.61
C LEU A 14 -19.24 -3.23 -19.28
N SER A 15 -20.10 -2.36 -18.71
CA SER A 15 -19.70 -1.01 -18.29
C SER A 15 -18.61 -1.03 -17.22
N SER A 16 -18.71 -1.93 -16.22
CA SER A 16 -17.66 -2.13 -15.23
C SER A 16 -16.32 -2.49 -15.88
N LYS A 17 -16.34 -3.47 -16.80
CA LYS A 17 -15.13 -3.91 -17.51
C LYS A 17 -14.50 -2.79 -18.33
N LEU A 18 -15.33 -1.93 -18.95
CA LEU A 18 -14.83 -0.77 -19.71
C LEU A 18 -14.12 0.23 -18.81
N ILE A 19 -14.70 0.58 -17.65
CA ILE A 19 -14.05 1.48 -16.69
C ILE A 19 -12.74 0.85 -16.14
N LEU A 20 -12.77 -0.43 -15.81
CA LEU A 20 -11.58 -1.19 -15.37
C LEU A 20 -10.48 -1.16 -16.44
N LEU A 21 -10.86 -1.34 -17.72
CA LEU A 21 -9.90 -1.27 -18.82
C LEU A 21 -9.28 0.13 -18.94
N ILE A 22 -10.11 1.19 -18.88
CA ILE A 22 -9.62 2.58 -18.96
C ILE A 22 -8.63 2.85 -17.81
N LEU A 23 -8.96 2.49 -16.58
CA LEU A 23 -8.04 2.64 -15.43
C LEU A 23 -6.76 1.83 -15.61
N SER A 24 -6.86 0.61 -16.13
CA SER A 24 -5.69 -0.23 -16.42
C SER A 24 -4.78 0.42 -17.46
N VAL A 25 -5.35 0.95 -18.54
CA VAL A 25 -4.58 1.66 -19.57
C VAL A 25 -3.91 2.90 -18.99
N LEU A 26 -4.61 3.70 -18.17
CA LEU A 26 -4.02 4.85 -17.50
C LEU A 26 -2.83 4.46 -16.61
N GLN A 27 -2.92 3.35 -15.87
CA GLN A 27 -1.81 2.86 -15.06
C GLN A 27 -0.64 2.38 -15.92
N VAL A 28 -0.90 1.67 -17.02
CA VAL A 28 0.15 1.23 -17.95
C VAL A 28 0.89 2.43 -18.56
N THR A 29 0.19 3.53 -18.88
CA THR A 29 0.84 4.74 -19.40
C THR A 29 1.79 5.42 -18.41
N ARG A 30 1.76 5.02 -17.12
CA ARG A 30 2.69 5.51 -16.08
C ARG A 30 3.98 4.67 -15.98
N LEU A 31 4.02 3.46 -16.54
CA LEU A 31 5.22 2.60 -16.46
C LEU A 31 6.54 3.24 -16.94
N PRO A 32 6.56 4.17 -17.92
CA PRO A 32 7.80 4.87 -18.27
C PRO A 32 8.35 5.77 -17.16
N VAL A 33 7.47 6.27 -16.27
CA VAL A 33 7.85 7.19 -15.19
C VAL A 33 8.31 6.39 -13.97
N MET A 34 9.27 6.95 -13.19
CA MET A 34 9.66 6.34 -11.91
C MET A 34 8.51 6.45 -10.88
N PRO A 35 8.43 5.51 -9.93
CA PRO A 35 7.51 5.61 -8.82
C PRO A 35 7.64 6.95 -8.09
N GLN A 36 6.51 7.56 -7.76
CA GLN A 36 6.47 8.88 -7.13
C GLN A 36 6.68 8.83 -5.62
N PHE A 37 6.45 7.66 -5.01
CA PHE A 37 6.45 7.50 -3.57
C PHE A 37 7.66 6.73 -3.08
N LEU A 38 8.13 7.09 -1.90
CA LEU A 38 9.34 6.51 -1.32
C LEU A 38 9.14 5.08 -0.81
N ASP A 39 7.92 4.68 -0.48
CA ASP A 39 7.62 3.39 0.14
C ASP A 39 8.16 2.20 -0.67
N ILE A 40 7.99 2.21 -1.99
CA ILE A 40 8.49 1.11 -2.82
C ILE A 40 10.03 0.99 -2.76
N TYR A 41 10.73 2.11 -2.69
CA TYR A 41 12.20 2.09 -2.59
C TYR A 41 12.67 1.52 -1.26
N TYR A 42 11.95 1.84 -0.16
CA TYR A 42 12.17 1.19 1.12
C TYR A 42 11.97 -0.32 1.03
N HIS A 43 10.86 -0.79 0.45
CA HIS A 43 10.58 -2.22 0.34
C HIS A 43 11.59 -2.96 -0.54
N LEU A 44 12.11 -2.33 -1.58
CA LEU A 44 13.20 -2.88 -2.40
C LEU A 44 14.52 -2.93 -1.62
N GLN A 45 14.78 -1.94 -0.77
CA GLN A 45 15.94 -1.90 0.11
C GLN A 45 15.90 -3.05 1.12
N VAL A 46 14.73 -3.27 1.76
CA VAL A 46 14.51 -4.41 2.67
C VAL A 46 14.71 -5.74 1.94
N ALA A 47 14.16 -5.86 0.72
CA ALA A 47 14.32 -7.08 -0.08
C ALA A 47 15.77 -7.37 -0.42
N TRP A 48 16.54 -6.34 -0.78
CA TRP A 48 17.99 -6.47 -0.96
C TRP A 48 18.69 -6.90 0.34
N GLY A 49 18.32 -6.30 1.48
CA GLY A 49 18.85 -6.69 2.78
C GLY A 49 18.59 -8.16 3.10
N PHE A 50 17.39 -8.68 2.80
CA PHE A 50 17.08 -10.10 2.97
C PHE A 50 17.93 -11.00 2.06
N ILE A 51 18.22 -10.55 0.83
CA ILE A 51 19.13 -11.30 -0.06
C ILE A 51 20.54 -11.38 0.53
N GLN A 52 21.06 -10.27 1.05
CA GLN A 52 22.39 -10.21 1.67
C GLN A 52 22.47 -11.03 2.98
N ALA A 53 21.40 -11.04 3.76
CA ALA A 53 21.28 -11.85 4.96
C ALA A 53 21.14 -13.36 4.66
N GLY A 54 20.69 -13.74 3.46
CA GLY A 54 20.37 -15.13 3.09
C GLY A 54 18.94 -15.56 3.44
N GLY A 55 18.06 -14.62 3.80
CA GLY A 55 16.67 -14.85 4.16
C GLY A 55 16.09 -13.70 4.99
N TYR A 56 15.04 -13.98 5.78
CA TYR A 56 14.44 -13.00 6.68
C TYR A 56 15.41 -12.60 7.79
N SER A 57 15.63 -11.29 7.93
CA SER A 57 16.42 -10.69 9.01
C SER A 57 15.50 -9.91 9.94
N SER A 58 15.72 -10.02 11.24
CA SER A 58 15.02 -9.23 12.27
C SER A 58 15.73 -7.91 12.58
N TRP A 59 16.76 -7.56 11.80
CA TRP A 59 17.57 -6.35 11.95
C TRP A 59 17.80 -5.68 10.61
N ASP A 60 17.45 -4.39 10.50
CA ASP A 60 17.62 -3.53 9.32
C ASP A 60 19.04 -2.97 9.29
N PHE A 61 20.01 -3.72 8.79
CA PHE A 61 21.38 -3.22 8.61
C PHE A 61 21.53 -2.34 7.35
N TRP A 62 20.50 -2.27 6.54
CA TRP A 62 20.49 -1.53 5.27
C TRP A 62 20.04 -0.08 5.39
N GLU A 63 19.44 0.34 6.51
CA GLU A 63 19.15 1.72 6.88
C GLU A 63 19.82 2.06 8.19
N TYR A 64 20.08 3.33 8.46
CA TYR A 64 20.94 3.76 9.57
C TYR A 64 22.27 3.00 9.61
N ALA A 65 22.79 2.63 8.44
CA ALA A 65 24.05 1.91 8.36
C ALA A 65 25.20 2.75 8.88
N PRO A 66 26.19 2.11 9.56
CA PRO A 66 26.44 0.68 9.68
C PRO A 66 25.69 -0.04 10.82
N PHE A 67 25.06 0.67 11.73
CA PHE A 67 24.53 0.10 12.97
C PHE A 67 23.11 -0.47 12.82
N GLY A 68 22.30 0.13 11.93
CA GLY A 68 20.96 -0.36 11.65
C GLY A 68 19.96 -0.15 12.79
N ARG A 69 18.86 -0.89 12.73
CA ARG A 69 17.75 -0.84 13.69
C ARG A 69 16.95 -2.15 13.71
N PRO A 70 16.07 -2.39 14.70
CA PRO A 70 15.16 -3.53 14.68
C PRO A 70 14.25 -3.51 13.46
N HIS A 71 14.13 -4.64 12.76
CA HIS A 71 13.14 -4.83 11.69
C HIS A 71 11.81 -5.27 12.29
N ILE A 72 10.75 -4.50 12.06
CA ILE A 72 9.43 -4.74 12.66
C ILE A 72 8.36 -4.92 11.55
N TYR A 73 8.70 -4.76 10.28
CA TYR A 73 7.74 -4.84 9.20
C TYR A 73 7.41 -6.30 8.82
N PRO A 74 6.13 -6.66 8.59
CA PRO A 74 5.76 -8.01 8.16
C PRO A 74 6.46 -8.43 6.87
N PRO A 75 7.00 -9.67 6.78
CA PRO A 75 8.03 -10.00 5.79
C PRO A 75 7.51 -10.44 4.41
N LEU A 76 6.23 -10.78 4.24
CA LEU A 76 5.76 -11.50 3.05
C LEU A 76 6.02 -10.73 1.74
N PHE A 77 5.73 -9.44 1.72
CA PHE A 77 5.96 -8.62 0.53
C PHE A 77 7.47 -8.53 0.21
N HIS A 78 8.30 -8.34 1.23
CA HIS A 78 9.76 -8.27 1.06
C HIS A 78 10.36 -9.60 0.59
N ILE A 79 9.85 -10.73 1.11
CA ILE A 79 10.22 -12.07 0.63
C ILE A 79 9.85 -12.25 -0.85
N LEU A 80 8.63 -11.83 -1.25
CA LEU A 80 8.21 -11.88 -2.65
C LEU A 80 9.15 -11.06 -3.54
N LEU A 81 9.47 -9.82 -3.16
CA LEU A 81 10.42 -8.98 -3.87
C LEU A 81 11.81 -9.63 -3.93
N SER A 82 12.31 -10.17 -2.80
CA SER A 82 13.61 -10.83 -2.73
C SER A 82 13.70 -12.03 -3.69
N LEU A 83 12.65 -12.84 -3.75
CA LEU A 83 12.60 -14.00 -4.66
C LEU A 83 12.58 -13.55 -6.13
N LEU A 84 11.80 -12.51 -6.47
CA LEU A 84 11.77 -11.97 -7.83
C LEU A 84 13.13 -11.37 -8.23
N MET A 85 13.79 -10.64 -7.32
CA MET A 85 15.14 -10.11 -7.54
C MET A 85 16.16 -11.21 -7.72
N LYS A 86 16.10 -12.31 -6.94
CA LYS A 86 16.97 -13.50 -7.12
C LYS A 86 16.71 -14.23 -8.43
N LEU A 87 15.51 -14.16 -8.98
CA LEU A 87 15.19 -14.66 -10.32
C LEU A 87 15.66 -13.72 -11.45
N GLY A 88 16.33 -12.61 -11.12
CA GLY A 88 16.88 -11.69 -12.10
C GLY A 88 15.91 -10.59 -12.54
N VAL A 89 14.74 -10.46 -11.91
CA VAL A 89 13.80 -9.36 -12.24
C VAL A 89 14.41 -8.03 -11.82
N SER A 90 14.44 -7.08 -12.75
CA SER A 90 15.02 -5.75 -12.51
C SER A 90 14.33 -5.01 -11.37
N VAL A 91 15.10 -4.42 -10.46
CA VAL A 91 14.62 -3.60 -9.35
C VAL A 91 13.73 -2.44 -9.83
N ILE A 92 14.14 -1.79 -10.92
CA ILE A 92 13.39 -0.68 -11.54
C ILE A 92 12.05 -1.17 -12.08
N PHE A 93 12.02 -2.35 -12.72
CA PHE A 93 10.79 -2.94 -13.19
C PHE A 93 9.86 -3.29 -12.03
N LEU A 94 10.37 -3.89 -10.96
CA LEU A 94 9.57 -4.21 -9.76
C LEU A 94 8.95 -2.95 -9.15
N ALA A 95 9.74 -1.87 -9.01
CA ALA A 95 9.25 -0.60 -8.50
C ALA A 95 8.05 -0.10 -9.31
N LYS A 96 8.20 0.01 -10.62
CA LYS A 96 7.17 0.51 -11.54
C LYS A 96 5.95 -0.41 -11.61
N PHE A 97 6.18 -1.71 -11.64
CA PHE A 97 5.12 -2.70 -11.76
C PHE A 97 4.19 -2.68 -10.55
N PHE A 98 4.74 -2.77 -9.34
CA PHE A 98 3.91 -2.84 -8.14
C PHE A 98 3.12 -1.55 -7.89
N GLU A 99 3.72 -0.37 -8.09
CA GLU A 99 3.00 0.91 -7.98
C GLU A 99 1.83 0.99 -8.98
N SER A 100 2.05 0.57 -10.22
CA SER A 100 1.02 0.64 -11.25
C SER A 100 -0.04 -0.46 -11.14
N ALA A 101 0.35 -1.66 -10.72
CA ALA A 101 -0.54 -2.83 -10.70
C ALA A 101 -1.46 -2.88 -9.46
N ALA A 102 -0.99 -2.41 -8.29
CA ALA A 102 -1.72 -2.54 -7.04
C ALA A 102 -3.15 -1.97 -7.07
N PRO A 103 -3.41 -0.73 -7.55
CA PRO A 103 -4.76 -0.19 -7.64
C PRO A 103 -5.67 -0.99 -8.56
N VAL A 104 -5.14 -1.46 -9.70
CA VAL A 104 -5.91 -2.23 -10.69
C VAL A 104 -6.29 -3.59 -10.12
N ILE A 105 -5.33 -4.30 -9.52
CA ILE A 105 -5.59 -5.63 -8.93
C ILE A 105 -6.58 -5.53 -7.79
N PHE A 106 -6.43 -4.53 -6.91
CA PHE A 106 -7.39 -4.29 -5.84
C PHE A 106 -8.80 -4.05 -6.39
N LEU A 107 -8.93 -3.15 -7.37
CA LEU A 107 -10.22 -2.83 -7.97
C LEU A 107 -10.87 -4.03 -8.66
N LEU A 108 -10.10 -4.85 -9.37
CA LEU A 108 -10.58 -6.09 -9.98
C LEU A 108 -11.12 -7.06 -8.92
N ILE A 109 -10.44 -7.16 -7.78
CA ILE A 109 -10.82 -8.09 -6.71
C ILE A 109 -12.06 -7.61 -5.98
N ILE A 110 -12.13 -6.34 -5.58
CA ILE A 110 -13.31 -5.81 -4.89
C ILE A 110 -14.55 -5.82 -5.80
N TRP A 111 -14.39 -5.45 -7.09
CA TRP A 111 -15.47 -5.55 -8.07
C TRP A 111 -15.98 -6.99 -8.22
N ASN A 112 -15.06 -7.95 -8.41
CA ASN A 112 -15.43 -9.37 -8.56
C ASN A 112 -16.08 -9.93 -7.28
N PHE A 113 -15.59 -9.52 -6.11
CA PHE A 113 -16.17 -9.90 -4.82
C PHE A 113 -17.60 -9.35 -4.69
N ILE A 114 -17.80 -8.06 -4.94
CA ILE A 114 -19.12 -7.43 -4.78
C ILE A 114 -20.12 -7.94 -5.82
N ARG A 115 -19.73 -8.03 -7.09
CA ARG A 115 -20.68 -8.53 -8.12
C ARG A 115 -21.16 -9.94 -7.86
N LYS A 116 -20.29 -10.81 -7.31
CA LYS A 116 -20.64 -12.20 -7.01
C LYS A 116 -21.56 -12.34 -5.81
N ASN A 117 -21.41 -11.50 -4.80
CA ASN A 117 -22.14 -11.63 -3.55
C ASN A 117 -23.36 -10.70 -3.45
N TYR A 118 -23.36 -9.57 -4.18
CA TYR A 118 -24.39 -8.52 -4.08
C TYR A 118 -24.97 -8.10 -5.43
N GLY A 119 -24.46 -8.62 -6.54
CA GLY A 119 -24.96 -8.40 -7.90
C GLY A 119 -24.16 -7.40 -8.72
N GLU A 120 -24.28 -7.53 -10.04
CA GLU A 120 -23.51 -6.79 -11.05
C GLU A 120 -23.72 -5.27 -10.96
N GLN A 121 -24.93 -4.83 -10.65
CA GLN A 121 -25.26 -3.40 -10.51
C GLN A 121 -24.50 -2.75 -9.37
N LEU A 122 -24.45 -3.38 -8.19
CA LEU A 122 -23.66 -2.86 -7.08
C LEU A 122 -22.17 -2.91 -7.39
N GLY A 123 -21.69 -3.98 -8.04
CA GLY A 123 -20.31 -4.05 -8.52
C GLY A 123 -19.93 -2.89 -9.44
N PHE A 124 -20.82 -2.50 -10.35
CA PHE A 124 -20.61 -1.33 -11.21
C PHE A 124 -20.45 -0.03 -10.38
N PHE A 125 -21.35 0.22 -9.43
CA PHE A 125 -21.26 1.41 -8.60
C PHE A 125 -20.03 1.42 -7.68
N VAL A 126 -19.52 0.25 -7.26
CA VAL A 126 -18.24 0.17 -6.54
C VAL A 126 -17.08 0.62 -7.43
N VAL A 127 -17.05 0.25 -8.70
CA VAL A 127 -16.02 0.73 -9.64
C VAL A 127 -16.12 2.24 -9.85
N VAL A 128 -17.33 2.78 -9.93
CA VAL A 128 -17.56 4.24 -10.06
C VAL A 128 -17.11 4.96 -8.79
N ALA A 129 -17.50 4.47 -7.59
CA ALA A 129 -17.09 5.07 -6.33
C ALA A 129 -15.58 5.01 -6.11
N PHE A 130 -14.91 3.92 -6.52
CA PHE A 130 -13.46 3.86 -6.53
C PHE A 130 -12.85 4.96 -7.39
N GLY A 131 -13.41 5.17 -8.57
CA GLY A 131 -12.93 6.19 -9.52
C GLY A 131 -13.08 7.63 -9.03
N SER A 132 -13.92 7.88 -8.01
CA SER A 132 -14.12 9.21 -7.44
C SER A 132 -12.91 9.73 -6.65
N SER A 133 -12.06 8.85 -6.13
CA SER A 133 -10.98 9.23 -5.21
C SER A 133 -9.58 8.95 -5.78
N PHE A 134 -8.88 10.02 -6.17
CA PHE A 134 -7.45 9.94 -6.51
C PHE A 134 -6.61 9.58 -5.28
N ALA A 135 -6.91 10.17 -4.11
CA ALA A 135 -6.19 9.90 -2.86
C ALA A 135 -6.18 8.42 -2.51
N PHE A 136 -7.32 7.72 -2.65
CA PHE A 136 -7.39 6.29 -2.40
C PHE A 136 -6.62 5.47 -3.45
N CYS A 137 -6.73 5.84 -4.72
CA CYS A 137 -5.95 5.21 -5.80
C CYS A 137 -4.44 5.35 -5.55
N VAL A 138 -3.99 6.53 -5.16
CA VAL A 138 -2.59 6.82 -4.80
C VAL A 138 -2.16 6.04 -3.56
N SER A 139 -3.02 5.96 -2.54
CA SER A 139 -2.73 5.18 -1.34
C SER A 139 -2.47 3.70 -1.66
N LEU A 140 -3.27 3.11 -2.56
CA LEU A 140 -3.04 1.74 -3.03
C LEU A 140 -1.72 1.57 -3.80
N ALA A 141 -1.31 2.59 -4.53
CA ALA A 141 -0.05 2.60 -5.27
C ALA A 141 1.17 2.83 -4.37
N ASN A 142 1.01 3.63 -3.31
CA ASN A 142 2.06 3.98 -2.37
C ASN A 142 2.25 2.88 -1.31
N HIS A 143 1.19 2.54 -0.57
CA HIS A 143 1.22 1.54 0.49
C HIS A 143 1.03 0.12 -0.06
N ILE A 144 1.96 -0.37 -0.89
CA ILE A 144 1.81 -1.64 -1.61
C ILE A 144 1.59 -2.84 -0.67
N PRO A 145 2.31 -3.02 0.46
CA PRO A 145 2.01 -4.10 1.38
C PRO A 145 0.60 -4.00 1.98
N ALA A 146 0.12 -2.79 2.30
CA ALA A 146 -1.25 -2.60 2.78
C ALA A 146 -2.27 -2.96 1.70
N SER A 147 -2.02 -2.61 0.45
CA SER A 147 -2.87 -2.98 -0.69
C SER A 147 -2.92 -4.49 -0.91
N LEU A 148 -1.79 -5.18 -0.81
CA LEU A 148 -1.73 -6.63 -0.88
C LEU A 148 -2.49 -7.27 0.30
N ALA A 149 -2.37 -6.71 1.50
CA ALA A 149 -3.12 -7.16 2.66
C ALA A 149 -4.64 -6.93 2.49
N LEU A 150 -5.07 -5.79 1.93
CA LEU A 150 -6.47 -5.55 1.57
C LEU A 150 -7.01 -6.62 0.60
N ILE A 151 -6.20 -6.99 -0.39
CA ILE A 151 -6.51 -8.06 -1.35
C ILE A 151 -6.72 -9.40 -0.61
N PHE A 152 -5.78 -9.80 0.23
CA PHE A 152 -5.89 -11.06 1.00
C PHE A 152 -7.11 -11.06 1.93
N GLY A 153 -7.38 -9.95 2.61
CA GLY A 153 -8.54 -9.82 3.49
C GLY A 153 -9.87 -9.94 2.75
N LEU A 154 -10.03 -9.28 1.59
CA LEU A 154 -11.22 -9.41 0.74
C LEU A 154 -11.38 -10.83 0.19
N LEU A 155 -10.29 -11.46 -0.25
CA LEU A 155 -10.31 -12.85 -0.71
C LEU A 155 -10.66 -13.81 0.43
N SER A 156 -10.19 -13.53 1.67
CA SER A 156 -10.56 -14.30 2.85
C SER A 156 -12.07 -14.30 3.07
N PHE A 157 -12.73 -13.13 3.06
CA PHE A 157 -14.20 -13.05 3.10
C PHE A 157 -14.86 -13.73 1.89
N GLY A 158 -14.27 -13.66 0.70
CA GLY A 158 -14.75 -14.36 -0.49
C GLY A 158 -14.75 -15.89 -0.34
N GLU A 159 -13.74 -16.45 0.29
CA GLU A 159 -13.69 -17.90 0.57
C GLU A 159 -14.58 -18.29 1.77
N PHE A 160 -14.72 -17.40 2.77
CA PHE A 160 -15.65 -17.56 3.88
C PHE A 160 -17.10 -17.69 3.39
N PHE A 161 -17.57 -16.82 2.50
CA PHE A 161 -18.93 -16.92 1.93
C PHE A 161 -19.17 -18.14 1.05
N LYS A 162 -18.10 -18.79 0.58
CA LYS A 162 -18.15 -20.07 -0.12
C LYS A 162 -18.05 -21.28 0.83
N ASN A 163 -18.12 -21.08 2.15
CA ASN A 163 -17.89 -22.09 3.19
C ASN A 163 -16.52 -22.80 3.07
N ARG A 164 -15.49 -22.08 2.58
CA ARG A 164 -14.12 -22.60 2.45
C ARG A 164 -13.24 -22.03 3.57
N HIS A 165 -13.58 -22.40 4.82
CA HIS A 165 -13.04 -21.77 6.01
C HIS A 165 -11.51 -21.88 6.12
N LEU A 166 -10.91 -23.05 5.77
CA LEU A 166 -9.45 -23.18 5.79
C LEU A 166 -8.75 -22.20 4.86
N ARG A 167 -9.29 -21.98 3.65
CA ARG A 167 -8.74 -20.99 2.72
C ARG A 167 -8.88 -19.57 3.26
N ALA A 168 -10.01 -19.28 3.91
CA ALA A 168 -10.20 -17.99 4.58
C ALA A 168 -9.16 -17.76 5.69
N VAL A 169 -8.88 -18.81 6.51
CA VAL A 169 -7.81 -18.77 7.53
C VAL A 169 -6.45 -18.49 6.92
N VAL A 170 -6.06 -19.23 5.88
CA VAL A 170 -4.78 -19.05 5.20
C VAL A 170 -4.65 -17.63 4.65
N LEU A 171 -5.68 -17.11 3.99
CA LEU A 171 -5.67 -15.77 3.41
C LEU A 171 -5.59 -14.68 4.48
N LEU A 172 -6.29 -14.82 5.60
CA LEU A 172 -6.20 -13.86 6.70
C LEU A 172 -4.84 -13.95 7.41
N ALA A 173 -4.26 -15.15 7.52
CA ALA A 173 -2.88 -15.30 8.03
C ALA A 173 -1.86 -14.61 7.10
N LEU A 174 -1.97 -14.80 5.77
CA LEU A 174 -1.13 -14.10 4.79
C LEU A 174 -1.31 -12.57 4.90
N CYS A 175 -2.51 -12.08 5.22
CA CYS A 175 -2.74 -10.68 5.52
C CYS A 175 -1.83 -10.21 6.66
N PHE A 176 -1.75 -10.94 7.80
CA PHE A 176 -0.86 -10.64 8.92
C PHE A 176 0.63 -10.67 8.52
N TYR A 177 1.04 -11.59 7.67
CA TYR A 177 2.39 -11.64 7.13
C TYR A 177 2.72 -10.51 6.15
N THR A 178 1.73 -9.70 5.77
CA THR A 178 1.88 -8.61 4.80
C THR A 178 1.83 -7.23 5.42
N HIS A 179 0.82 -6.92 6.27
CA HIS A 179 0.65 -5.59 6.87
C HIS A 179 -0.21 -5.65 8.13
N ILE A 180 0.35 -5.24 9.26
CA ILE A 180 -0.28 -5.43 10.58
C ILE A 180 -1.63 -4.71 10.75
N SER A 181 -1.70 -3.41 10.47
CA SER A 181 -2.93 -2.63 10.72
C SER A 181 -4.10 -3.09 9.84
N VAL A 182 -3.83 -3.45 8.58
CA VAL A 182 -4.86 -3.98 7.65
C VAL A 182 -5.33 -5.36 8.09
N SER A 183 -4.46 -6.17 8.67
CA SER A 183 -4.83 -7.48 9.20
C SER A 183 -5.77 -7.36 10.38
N TRP A 184 -5.48 -6.45 11.30
CA TRP A 184 -6.40 -6.14 12.40
C TRP A 184 -7.71 -5.53 11.92
N PHE A 185 -7.71 -4.72 10.86
CA PHE A 185 -8.94 -4.25 10.22
C PHE A 185 -9.85 -5.43 9.81
N PHE A 186 -9.29 -6.44 9.15
CA PHE A 186 -10.07 -7.61 8.74
C PHE A 186 -10.42 -8.53 9.91
N ALA A 187 -9.51 -8.75 10.86
CA ALA A 187 -9.79 -9.55 12.05
C ALA A 187 -10.94 -8.94 12.87
N LEU A 188 -10.91 -7.64 13.12
CA LEU A 188 -12.01 -6.92 13.77
C LEU A 188 -13.31 -6.98 12.95
N SER A 189 -13.20 -6.88 11.62
CA SER A 189 -14.37 -7.02 10.74
C SER A 189 -15.00 -8.41 10.87
N TYR A 190 -14.23 -9.48 11.00
CA TYR A 190 -14.75 -10.82 11.28
C TYR A 190 -15.41 -10.91 12.66
N ILE A 191 -14.84 -10.27 13.69
CA ILE A 191 -15.42 -10.23 15.04
C ILE A 191 -16.76 -9.49 15.01
N PHE A 192 -16.84 -8.31 14.39
CA PHE A 192 -18.11 -7.58 14.25
C PHE A 192 -19.13 -8.35 13.41
N TYR A 193 -18.69 -9.07 12.38
CA TYR A 193 -19.55 -9.94 11.60
C TYR A 193 -20.11 -11.08 12.47
N ALA A 194 -19.30 -11.69 13.32
CA ALA A 194 -19.72 -12.73 14.26
C ALA A 194 -20.74 -12.22 15.29
N ILE A 195 -20.65 -10.97 15.69
CA ILE A 195 -21.65 -10.32 16.59
C ILE A 195 -23.00 -10.19 15.88
N MET A 196 -23.01 -9.80 14.59
CA MET A 196 -24.22 -9.54 13.81
C MET A 196 -24.83 -10.81 13.21
N ASP A 197 -24.07 -11.90 13.05
CA ASP A 197 -24.54 -13.15 12.45
C ASP A 197 -24.37 -14.35 13.39
N LYS A 198 -25.45 -14.68 14.11
CA LYS A 198 -25.44 -15.82 15.06
C LYS A 198 -25.12 -17.16 14.38
N ASN A 199 -25.56 -17.35 13.12
CA ASN A 199 -25.39 -18.61 12.41
C ASN A 199 -23.93 -18.84 11.98
N LEU A 200 -23.24 -17.77 11.62
CA LEU A 200 -21.84 -17.82 11.16
C LEU A 200 -20.83 -17.39 12.23
N ARG A 201 -21.31 -17.09 13.46
CA ARG A 201 -20.48 -16.59 14.58
C ARG A 201 -19.25 -17.46 14.83
N MET A 202 -19.47 -18.74 15.08
CA MET A 202 -18.38 -19.66 15.44
C MET A 202 -17.35 -19.80 14.30
N ASN A 203 -17.83 -19.88 13.06
CA ASN A 203 -16.93 -19.96 11.91
C ASN A 203 -16.09 -18.68 11.74
N SER A 204 -16.70 -17.51 11.94
CA SER A 204 -15.98 -16.23 11.90
C SER A 204 -14.90 -16.13 12.98
N LEU A 205 -15.24 -16.49 14.22
CA LEU A 205 -14.28 -16.48 15.35
C LEU A 205 -13.16 -17.52 15.16
N ARG A 206 -13.49 -18.72 14.64
CA ARG A 206 -12.46 -19.73 14.31
C ARG A 206 -11.47 -19.23 13.26
N ILE A 207 -11.96 -18.54 12.22
CA ILE A 207 -11.08 -17.97 11.20
C ILE A 207 -10.09 -17.01 11.85
N VAL A 208 -10.55 -16.08 12.67
CA VAL A 208 -9.67 -15.14 13.38
C VAL A 208 -8.68 -15.89 14.27
N PHE A 209 -9.16 -16.81 15.10
CA PHE A 209 -8.34 -17.57 16.05
C PHE A 209 -7.22 -18.34 15.36
N TYR A 210 -7.55 -19.16 14.34
CA TYR A 210 -6.54 -19.95 13.65
C TYR A 210 -5.59 -19.08 12.80
N SER A 211 -6.07 -17.98 12.25
CA SER A 211 -5.20 -17.04 11.52
C SER A 211 -4.20 -16.36 12.46
N LEU A 212 -4.63 -15.98 13.66
CA LEU A 212 -3.74 -15.45 14.70
C LEU A 212 -2.72 -16.48 15.15
N LEU A 213 -3.13 -17.74 15.37
CA LEU A 213 -2.18 -18.81 15.71
C LEU A 213 -1.09 -18.99 14.65
N ILE A 214 -1.47 -18.97 13.36
CA ILE A 214 -0.51 -19.05 12.27
C ILE A 214 0.38 -17.80 12.22
N ALA A 215 -0.13 -16.63 12.61
CA ALA A 215 0.60 -15.37 12.59
C ALA A 215 1.49 -15.14 13.83
N LEU A 216 1.37 -15.96 14.90
CA LEU A 216 2.17 -15.80 16.14
C LEU A 216 3.68 -15.63 15.92
N PRO A 217 4.34 -16.34 14.97
CA PRO A 217 5.77 -16.18 14.73
C PRO A 217 6.17 -14.76 14.31
N ILE A 218 5.25 -13.95 13.80
CA ILE A 218 5.47 -12.54 13.48
C ILE A 218 4.93 -11.63 14.58
N LEU A 219 3.73 -11.90 15.09
CA LEU A 219 3.08 -11.05 16.08
C LEU A 219 3.86 -10.98 17.39
N ILE A 220 4.45 -12.09 17.85
CA ILE A 220 5.23 -12.10 19.09
C ILE A 220 6.47 -11.22 18.99
N PRO A 221 7.36 -11.36 17.98
CA PRO A 221 8.49 -10.45 17.82
C PRO A 221 8.11 -8.99 17.66
N GLU A 222 7.03 -8.70 16.92
CA GLU A 222 6.54 -7.33 16.76
C GLU A 222 6.05 -6.78 18.10
N PHE A 223 5.27 -7.55 18.86
CA PHE A 223 4.79 -7.15 20.18
C PHE A 223 5.93 -6.87 21.16
N ILE A 224 6.95 -7.73 21.22
CA ILE A 224 8.13 -7.54 22.04
C ILE A 224 8.87 -6.26 21.67
N LYS A 225 8.88 -5.90 20.37
CA LYS A 225 9.58 -4.73 19.84
C LYS A 225 8.74 -3.46 19.79
N LEU A 226 7.48 -3.48 20.25
CA LEU A 226 6.59 -2.31 20.23
C LEU A 226 7.17 -1.08 20.94
N HIS A 227 8.00 -1.26 21.96
CA HIS A 227 8.64 -0.16 22.68
C HIS A 227 9.65 0.63 21.82
N PHE A 228 10.08 0.08 20.67
CA PHE A 228 10.92 0.79 19.70
C PHE A 228 10.12 1.61 18.70
N ILE A 229 8.79 1.40 18.63
CA ILE A 229 7.91 2.13 17.74
C ILE A 229 7.46 3.41 18.46
N HIS A 230 7.96 4.54 18.00
CA HIS A 230 7.38 5.83 18.35
C HIS A 230 6.20 6.08 17.41
N LEU A 231 4.98 5.92 17.91
CA LEU A 231 3.80 6.23 17.10
C LEU A 231 3.87 7.69 16.63
N VAL A 232 3.91 7.88 15.33
CA VAL A 232 3.90 9.21 14.68
C VAL A 232 2.66 10.02 15.06
N GLY A 233 1.66 9.37 15.63
CA GLY A 233 0.49 10.02 16.21
C GLY A 233 0.80 11.09 17.27
N ASN A 234 1.94 11.04 17.93
CA ASN A 234 2.35 12.09 18.86
C ASN A 234 2.79 13.38 18.16
N ASP A 235 3.20 13.32 16.89
CA ASP A 235 3.58 14.49 16.08
C ASP A 235 2.40 15.04 15.27
N MET A 236 1.26 14.32 15.24
CA MET A 236 0.05 14.70 14.49
C MET A 236 -0.55 16.07 14.90
N PRO A 237 -0.55 16.50 16.18
CA PRO A 237 -1.04 17.82 16.54
C PRO A 237 -0.23 18.94 15.90
N GLU A 238 1.04 18.71 15.62
CA GLU A 238 1.94 19.72 15.05
C GLU A 238 1.92 19.74 13.54
N LYS A 239 1.76 18.59 12.87
CA LYS A 239 1.77 18.47 11.42
C LYS A 239 0.80 17.41 10.94
N PHE A 240 -0.13 17.76 10.06
CA PHE A 240 -1.00 16.79 9.41
C PHE A 240 -1.38 17.20 7.98
N HIS A 241 -1.77 16.21 7.19
CA HIS A 241 -2.30 16.40 5.85
C HIS A 241 -3.46 15.41 5.63
N LEU A 242 -4.66 15.94 5.43
CA LEU A 242 -5.88 15.15 5.24
C LEU A 242 -6.53 15.48 3.91
N GLN A 243 -7.08 14.46 3.27
CA GLN A 243 -7.83 14.57 2.02
C GLN A 243 -9.20 13.93 2.21
N ILE A 244 -10.27 14.72 2.16
CA ILE A 244 -11.63 14.29 2.43
C ILE A 244 -12.47 14.46 1.17
N LYS A 245 -12.95 13.36 0.60
CA LYS A 245 -13.85 13.33 -0.57
C LYS A 245 -15.28 13.65 -0.12
N VAL A 246 -15.69 14.91 -0.21
CA VAL A 246 -16.95 15.40 0.36
C VAL A 246 -18.17 14.63 -0.15
N PHE A 247 -18.29 14.44 -1.46
CA PHE A 247 -19.42 13.72 -2.04
C PHE A 247 -19.47 12.26 -1.61
N ASP A 248 -18.34 11.59 -1.56
CA ASP A 248 -18.29 10.18 -1.19
C ASP A 248 -18.73 9.98 0.25
N TYR A 249 -18.33 10.87 1.15
CA TYR A 249 -18.76 10.82 2.55
C TYR A 249 -20.25 11.12 2.73
N ILE A 250 -20.82 12.08 1.95
CA ILE A 250 -22.27 12.33 1.95
C ILE A 250 -23.01 11.09 1.46
N LEU A 251 -22.60 10.52 0.31
CA LEU A 251 -23.21 9.30 -0.21
C LEU A 251 -23.03 8.12 0.75
N ALA A 252 -21.85 7.98 1.38
CA ALA A 252 -21.58 6.93 2.34
C ALA A 252 -22.45 7.06 3.60
N GLY A 253 -22.73 8.26 4.09
CA GLY A 253 -23.65 8.49 5.20
C GLY A 253 -25.05 7.95 4.91
N PHE A 254 -25.62 8.26 3.73
CA PHE A 254 -26.89 7.68 3.29
C PHE A 254 -26.80 6.15 3.11
N GLY A 255 -25.69 5.65 2.55
CA GLY A 255 -25.48 4.21 2.37
C GLY A 255 -25.36 3.46 3.68
N LEU A 256 -24.72 4.03 4.68
CA LEU A 256 -24.67 3.47 6.03
C LEU A 256 -26.08 3.37 6.64
N PHE A 257 -26.89 4.43 6.53
CA PHE A 257 -28.29 4.41 6.97
C PHE A 257 -29.09 3.31 6.26
N LEU A 258 -28.94 3.14 4.94
CA LEU A 258 -29.59 2.07 4.19
C LEU A 258 -29.08 0.67 4.63
N ALA A 259 -27.79 0.53 4.87
CA ALA A 259 -27.22 -0.74 5.34
C ALA A 259 -27.73 -1.11 6.73
N ILE A 260 -27.86 -0.13 7.64
CA ILE A 260 -28.45 -0.35 8.98
C ILE A 260 -29.92 -0.79 8.86
N LYS A 261 -30.72 -0.18 7.98
CA LYS A 261 -32.10 -0.61 7.73
C LYS A 261 -32.20 -2.01 7.14
N MET A 262 -31.17 -2.48 6.46
CA MET A 262 -31.11 -3.77 5.79
C MET A 262 -29.95 -4.63 6.32
N ILE A 263 -29.72 -4.60 7.65
CA ILE A 263 -28.62 -5.33 8.31
C ILE A 263 -28.45 -6.77 7.81
N PRO A 264 -29.49 -7.61 7.68
CA PRO A 264 -29.31 -9.00 7.27
C PRO A 264 -28.56 -9.16 5.95
N LYS A 265 -28.72 -8.20 5.04
CA LYS A 265 -28.10 -8.22 3.72
C LYS A 265 -26.70 -7.59 3.70
N TYR A 266 -26.45 -6.55 4.50
CA TYR A 266 -25.24 -5.72 4.44
C TYR A 266 -24.36 -5.81 5.70
N LYS A 267 -24.49 -6.91 6.48
CA LYS A 267 -23.65 -7.16 7.68
C LYS A 267 -22.17 -6.94 7.43
N LEU A 268 -21.66 -7.42 6.29
CA LEU A 268 -20.26 -7.25 5.95
C LEU A 268 -19.84 -5.77 5.82
N PHE A 269 -20.67 -4.93 5.18
CA PHE A 269 -20.33 -3.51 4.99
C PHE A 269 -20.22 -2.79 6.33
N ILE A 270 -21.18 -3.09 7.24
CA ILE A 270 -21.17 -2.55 8.61
C ILE A 270 -19.96 -3.10 9.39
N SER A 271 -19.64 -4.39 9.23
CA SER A 271 -18.49 -5.01 9.89
C SER A 271 -17.18 -4.39 9.44
N LEU A 272 -17.00 -4.15 8.13
CA LEU A 272 -15.83 -3.45 7.58
C LEU A 272 -15.76 -2.00 8.09
N PHE A 273 -16.89 -1.31 8.19
CA PHE A 273 -16.91 0.05 8.75
C PHE A 273 -16.46 0.07 10.22
N LEU A 274 -17.00 -0.82 11.05
CA LEU A 274 -16.60 -0.92 12.46
C LEU A 274 -15.14 -1.36 12.59
N GLY A 275 -14.69 -2.29 11.76
CA GLY A 275 -13.28 -2.71 11.72
C GLY A 275 -12.32 -1.59 11.32
N SER A 276 -12.76 -0.64 10.48
CA SER A 276 -11.92 0.46 10.02
C SER A 276 -11.53 1.45 11.12
N PHE A 277 -12.19 1.42 12.28
CA PHE A 277 -11.84 2.26 13.43
C PHE A 277 -10.45 1.97 14.00
N ILE A 278 -9.81 0.85 13.64
CA ILE A 278 -8.40 0.60 13.94
C ILE A 278 -7.46 1.67 13.34
N PHE A 279 -7.90 2.36 12.29
CA PHE A 279 -7.12 3.42 11.64
C PHE A 279 -7.32 4.81 12.25
N LEU A 280 -8.19 4.99 13.27
CA LEU A 280 -8.43 6.29 13.91
C LEU A 280 -7.16 7.00 14.40
N PRO A 281 -6.15 6.29 14.96
CA PRO A 281 -4.88 6.92 15.34
C PRO A 281 -4.10 7.52 14.16
N TYR A 282 -4.45 7.12 12.93
CA TYR A 282 -3.87 7.61 11.67
C TYR A 282 -4.98 8.20 10.78
N PRO A 283 -5.38 9.48 10.98
CA PRO A 283 -6.52 10.09 10.28
C PRO A 283 -6.44 9.98 8.76
N TYR A 284 -5.26 10.08 8.17
CA TYR A 284 -5.07 9.87 6.72
C TYR A 284 -5.49 8.45 6.31
N ARG A 285 -5.06 7.41 7.05
CA ARG A 285 -5.41 6.02 6.75
C ARG A 285 -6.90 5.76 6.92
N PHE A 286 -7.51 6.39 7.93
CA PHE A 286 -8.95 6.27 8.17
C PHE A 286 -9.79 6.95 7.09
N LEU A 287 -9.41 8.19 6.71
CA LEU A 287 -10.25 9.04 5.84
C LEU A 287 -9.96 8.88 4.34
N SER A 288 -8.75 8.47 3.94
CA SER A 288 -8.34 8.56 2.52
C SER A 288 -7.62 7.32 2.00
N ALA A 289 -7.24 6.39 2.89
CA ALA A 289 -6.50 5.20 2.53
C ALA A 289 -7.27 3.91 2.86
N GLU A 290 -6.73 2.99 3.61
CA GLU A 290 -7.30 1.65 3.84
C GLU A 290 -8.70 1.70 4.50
N GLY A 291 -8.93 2.66 5.40
CA GLY A 291 -10.23 2.91 6.03
C GLY A 291 -11.30 3.44 5.09
N TYR A 292 -10.93 3.85 3.89
CA TYR A 292 -11.86 4.35 2.87
C TYR A 292 -12.67 3.24 2.17
N VAL A 293 -12.27 1.98 2.31
CA VAL A 293 -12.98 0.82 1.70
C VAL A 293 -14.48 0.80 2.05
N PRO A 294 -14.92 0.94 3.32
CA PRO A 294 -16.34 1.01 3.64
C PRO A 294 -17.05 2.22 3.01
N VAL A 295 -16.36 3.35 2.86
CA VAL A 295 -16.91 4.56 2.23
C VAL A 295 -17.30 4.27 0.78
N ILE A 296 -16.44 3.60 0.02
CA ILE A 296 -16.73 3.15 -1.35
C ILE A 296 -17.98 2.25 -1.38
N LEU A 297 -18.07 1.29 -0.46
CA LEU A 297 -19.17 0.34 -0.44
C LEU A 297 -20.50 1.01 -0.12
N PHE A 298 -20.54 1.92 0.85
CA PHE A 298 -21.74 2.66 1.19
C PHE A 298 -22.13 3.67 0.11
N SER A 299 -21.18 4.38 -0.47
CA SER A 299 -21.43 5.29 -1.61
C SER A 299 -22.03 4.51 -2.79
N ALA A 300 -21.49 3.35 -3.12
CA ALA A 300 -22.03 2.48 -4.16
C ALA A 300 -23.46 2.01 -3.84
N LEU A 301 -23.75 1.69 -2.57
CA LEU A 301 -25.09 1.29 -2.13
C LEU A 301 -26.10 2.43 -2.31
N THR A 302 -25.73 3.66 -1.95
CA THR A 302 -26.55 4.85 -2.18
C THR A 302 -26.82 5.07 -3.65
N MET A 303 -25.81 5.00 -4.51
CA MET A 303 -25.98 5.14 -5.96
C MET A 303 -26.89 4.08 -6.52
N GLN A 304 -26.75 2.82 -6.09
CA GLN A 304 -27.66 1.75 -6.47
C GLN A 304 -29.11 2.02 -6.05
N PHE A 305 -29.32 2.48 -4.82
CA PHE A 305 -30.63 2.81 -4.31
C PHE A 305 -31.30 3.94 -5.08
N ILE A 306 -30.58 5.04 -5.33
CA ILE A 306 -31.05 6.17 -6.15
C ILE A 306 -31.43 5.66 -7.54
N TRP A 307 -30.60 4.84 -8.16
CA TRP A 307 -30.93 4.24 -9.44
C TRP A 307 -32.22 3.45 -9.40
N GLN A 308 -32.42 2.58 -8.41
CA GLN A 308 -33.64 1.79 -8.29
C GLN A 308 -34.87 2.67 -8.14
N LYS A 309 -34.80 3.71 -7.29
CA LYS A 309 -35.89 4.66 -7.11
C LYS A 309 -36.22 5.47 -8.36
N LEU A 310 -35.20 5.90 -9.04
CA LEU A 310 -35.39 6.57 -10.32
C LEU A 310 -35.97 5.64 -11.39
N LYS A 311 -35.73 4.35 -11.37
CA LYS A 311 -36.32 3.37 -12.28
C LYS A 311 -37.84 3.33 -12.18
N GLU A 312 -38.45 3.65 -11.09
CA GLU A 312 -39.91 3.70 -10.88
C GLU A 312 -40.56 4.95 -11.51
N LYS A 313 -39.83 6.04 -11.76
CA LYS A 313 -40.34 7.36 -12.20
C LYS A 313 -40.23 7.68 -13.70
N GLY A 314 -39.80 6.75 -14.57
CA GLY A 314 -39.68 6.95 -16.04
C GLY A 314 -38.22 6.92 -16.57
N LEU A 315 -38.01 6.39 -17.80
CA LEU A 315 -36.68 5.90 -18.22
C LEU A 315 -35.69 6.99 -18.64
N ARG A 316 -36.13 8.10 -19.22
CA ARG A 316 -35.25 9.08 -19.88
C ARG A 316 -34.53 10.01 -18.89
N ALA A 317 -35.27 10.57 -17.91
CA ALA A 317 -34.71 11.44 -16.88
C ALA A 317 -33.67 10.73 -16.01
N LYS A 318 -33.81 9.42 -15.80
CA LYS A 318 -32.93 8.54 -15.05
C LYS A 318 -31.56 8.37 -15.64
N LYS A 319 -31.49 8.03 -16.95
CA LYS A 319 -30.22 7.83 -17.63
C LYS A 319 -29.40 9.12 -17.61
N ILE A 320 -30.08 10.26 -17.81
CA ILE A 320 -29.43 11.57 -17.75
C ILE A 320 -28.92 11.85 -16.32
N PHE A 321 -29.76 11.67 -15.30
CA PHE A 321 -29.34 11.94 -13.92
C PHE A 321 -28.17 11.07 -13.48
N ILE A 322 -28.18 9.77 -13.79
CA ILE A 322 -27.07 8.89 -13.45
C ILE A 322 -25.84 9.21 -14.29
N GLY A 323 -25.98 9.53 -15.56
CA GLY A 323 -24.86 10.00 -16.38
C GLY A 323 -24.22 11.25 -15.79
N VAL A 324 -25.02 12.21 -15.35
CA VAL A 324 -24.56 13.41 -14.66
C VAL A 324 -23.90 13.07 -13.32
N LEU A 325 -24.51 12.21 -12.51
CA LEU A 325 -23.93 11.79 -11.22
C LEU A 325 -22.58 11.08 -11.40
N ILE A 326 -22.51 10.15 -12.36
CA ILE A 326 -21.25 9.44 -12.68
C ILE A 326 -20.20 10.43 -13.19
N PHE A 327 -20.59 11.35 -14.06
CA PHE A 327 -19.68 12.38 -14.56
C PHE A 327 -19.14 13.24 -13.41
N PHE A 328 -20.00 13.70 -12.50
CA PHE A 328 -19.55 14.47 -11.33
C PHE A 328 -18.60 13.68 -10.44
N ILE A 329 -18.88 12.41 -10.19
CA ILE A 329 -18.02 11.57 -9.34
C ILE A 329 -16.66 11.30 -10.01
N LEU A 330 -16.63 11.00 -11.31
CA LEU A 330 -15.42 10.64 -12.03
C LEU A 330 -14.56 11.83 -12.45
N PHE A 331 -15.15 12.99 -12.70
CA PHE A 331 -14.44 14.14 -13.28
C PHE A 331 -14.47 15.39 -12.40
N ILE A 332 -15.53 15.61 -11.63
CA ILE A 332 -15.68 16.75 -10.73
C ILE A 332 -15.92 16.23 -9.32
N SER A 333 -14.91 15.62 -8.72
CA SER A 333 -15.02 15.05 -7.36
C SER A 333 -14.31 15.97 -6.37
N PRO A 334 -15.04 16.86 -5.65
CA PRO A 334 -14.43 17.83 -4.75
C PRO A 334 -13.77 17.15 -3.57
N THR A 335 -12.50 17.51 -3.37
CA THR A 335 -11.69 17.06 -2.24
C THR A 335 -11.35 18.24 -1.37
N LEU A 336 -11.67 18.15 -0.10
CA LEU A 336 -11.23 19.09 0.92
C LEU A 336 -9.85 18.65 1.43
N PHE A 337 -8.85 19.46 1.16
CA PHE A 337 -7.51 19.32 1.72
C PHE A 337 -7.41 20.13 2.99
N LEU A 338 -7.03 19.49 4.09
CA LEU A 338 -6.74 20.14 5.36
C LEU A 338 -5.29 19.82 5.70
N SER A 339 -4.49 20.84 5.94
CA SER A 339 -3.10 20.64 6.35
C SER A 339 -2.69 21.64 7.43
N LYS A 340 -1.79 21.19 8.30
CA LYS A 340 -1.11 21.98 9.29
C LYS A 340 0.40 21.72 9.15
N SER A 341 1.19 22.77 9.04
CA SER A 341 2.64 22.66 9.04
C SER A 341 3.18 22.69 10.46
N ALA A 342 4.30 22.03 10.71
CA ALA A 342 5.00 22.09 11.99
C ALA A 342 5.31 23.53 12.39
N GLY A 343 5.07 23.90 13.65
CA GLY A 343 5.27 25.26 14.15
C GLY A 343 4.19 26.28 13.76
N CYS A 344 3.19 25.91 12.93
CA CYS A 344 2.08 26.80 12.59
C CYS A 344 0.85 26.51 13.45
N SER A 345 0.25 27.56 14.03
CA SER A 345 -1.03 27.45 14.74
C SER A 345 -2.24 27.33 13.79
N LYS A 346 -2.12 27.82 12.56
CA LYS A 346 -3.21 27.88 11.58
C LYS A 346 -3.31 26.60 10.74
N ILE A 347 -4.54 26.12 10.59
CA ILE A 347 -4.89 25.06 9.65
C ILE A 347 -5.16 25.72 8.30
N SER A 348 -4.44 25.27 7.25
CA SER A 348 -4.73 25.66 5.87
C SER A 348 -5.76 24.71 5.27
N TYR A 349 -6.67 25.23 4.47
CA TYR A 349 -7.63 24.43 3.73
C TYR A 349 -7.65 24.83 2.25
N LYS A 350 -7.89 23.85 1.41
CA LYS A 350 -8.06 24.01 -0.05
C LYS A 350 -9.13 23.05 -0.51
N VAL A 351 -9.98 23.48 -1.43
CA VAL A 351 -10.91 22.58 -2.15
C VAL A 351 -10.39 22.42 -3.56
N ASP A 352 -10.13 21.17 -3.96
CA ASP A 352 -9.86 20.80 -5.33
C ASP A 352 -11.11 20.14 -5.92
N TRP A 353 -11.56 20.66 -7.07
CA TRP A 353 -12.79 20.21 -7.74
C TRP A 353 -12.56 19.06 -8.69
N VAL A 354 -11.31 18.82 -9.12
CA VAL A 354 -10.95 17.85 -10.14
C VAL A 354 -9.95 16.85 -9.58
N ASP A 355 -10.38 16.11 -8.55
CA ASP A 355 -9.52 15.13 -7.84
C ASP A 355 -10.17 13.74 -7.85
N SER A 356 -10.38 13.18 -9.04
CA SER A 356 -10.77 11.79 -9.24
C SER A 356 -9.57 10.92 -9.61
N ALA A 357 -9.72 9.59 -9.51
CA ALA A 357 -8.68 8.67 -9.95
C ALA A 357 -8.33 8.83 -11.44
N PHE A 358 -9.31 9.13 -12.27
CA PHE A 358 -9.09 9.35 -13.71
C PHE A 358 -8.33 10.63 -13.99
N SER A 359 -8.80 11.78 -13.47
CA SER A 359 -8.14 13.07 -13.69
C SER A 359 -6.76 13.10 -13.01
N GLY A 360 -6.64 12.60 -11.81
CA GLY A 360 -5.39 12.55 -11.07
C GLY A 360 -4.34 11.68 -11.74
N LEU A 361 -4.69 10.49 -12.23
CA LEU A 361 -3.77 9.62 -12.98
C LEU A 361 -3.34 10.25 -14.31
N PHE A 362 -4.25 10.97 -14.98
CA PHE A 362 -3.93 11.69 -16.20
C PHE A 362 -2.97 12.85 -15.95
N LEU A 363 -3.23 13.67 -14.92
CA LEU A 363 -2.44 14.84 -14.55
C LEU A 363 -1.11 14.47 -13.91
N ALA A 364 -1.05 13.44 -13.06
CA ALA A 364 0.17 13.00 -12.38
C ALA A 364 1.28 12.58 -13.36
N LYS A 365 0.92 12.25 -14.60
CA LYS A 365 1.89 11.96 -15.66
C LYS A 365 2.81 13.16 -15.98
N GLY A 366 2.33 14.39 -15.80
CA GLY A 366 3.08 15.61 -16.11
C GLY A 366 3.87 16.22 -14.94
N ASN A 367 3.50 15.88 -13.69
CA ASN A 367 4.01 16.53 -12.48
C ASN A 367 4.99 15.67 -11.66
N SER A 368 5.52 14.60 -12.25
CA SER A 368 6.48 13.75 -11.55
C SER A 368 7.82 14.47 -11.39
N ILE A 369 8.18 14.81 -10.14
CA ILE A 369 9.52 15.31 -9.79
C ILE A 369 10.58 14.19 -9.82
N TRP A 370 10.14 12.95 -9.95
CA TRP A 370 10.98 11.76 -9.87
C TRP A 370 11.15 11.13 -11.26
N PHE A 371 11.91 11.78 -12.14
CA PHE A 371 12.17 11.22 -13.46
C PHE A 371 13.35 10.22 -13.42
N PRO A 372 13.27 9.11 -14.19
CA PRO A 372 14.37 8.12 -14.26
C PRO A 372 15.72 8.76 -14.56
N TRP A 373 15.75 9.72 -15.46
CA TRP A 373 16.97 10.43 -15.89
C TRP A 373 17.61 11.31 -14.80
N MET A 374 16.88 11.62 -13.70
CA MET A 374 17.47 12.34 -12.56
C MET A 374 18.37 11.44 -11.73
N TYR A 375 18.00 10.18 -11.53
CA TYR A 375 18.64 9.28 -10.59
C TYR A 375 19.47 8.18 -11.27
N LEU A 376 19.01 7.61 -12.39
CA LEU A 376 19.65 6.46 -12.99
C LEU A 376 21.13 6.67 -13.37
N PRO A 377 21.54 7.82 -13.95
CA PRO A 377 22.96 8.08 -14.21
C PRO A 377 23.81 8.09 -12.93
N THR A 378 23.23 8.56 -11.82
CA THR A 378 23.92 8.56 -10.51
C THR A 378 23.98 7.15 -9.92
N VAL A 379 22.92 6.35 -10.08
CA VAL A 379 22.88 4.93 -9.68
C VAL A 379 23.98 4.15 -10.41
N ASP A 380 24.18 4.39 -11.70
CA ASP A 380 25.24 3.73 -12.48
C ASP A 380 26.65 4.12 -11.99
N ILE A 381 26.83 5.40 -11.64
CA ILE A 381 28.10 5.87 -11.03
C ILE A 381 28.34 5.16 -9.69
N ILE A 382 27.33 5.08 -8.83
CA ILE A 382 27.43 4.41 -7.52
C ILE A 382 27.80 2.92 -7.74
N LYS A 383 27.08 2.21 -8.60
CA LYS A 383 27.35 0.78 -8.88
C LYS A 383 28.76 0.52 -9.39
N ALA A 384 29.26 1.38 -10.28
CA ALA A 384 30.58 1.24 -10.85
C ALA A 384 31.73 1.54 -9.84
N ASN A 385 31.45 2.28 -8.77
CA ASN A 385 32.46 2.73 -7.83
C ASN A 385 32.25 2.24 -6.39
N SER A 386 31.41 1.23 -6.18
CA SER A 386 31.11 0.71 -4.84
C SER A 386 30.83 -0.78 -4.87
N ASP A 387 31.09 -1.46 -3.76
CA ASP A 387 30.71 -2.86 -3.53
C ASP A 387 29.46 -2.98 -2.62
N SER A 388 29.04 -4.21 -2.32
CA SER A 388 27.84 -4.48 -1.52
C SER A 388 27.97 -4.06 -0.04
N LYS A 389 29.19 -3.81 0.46
CA LYS A 389 29.48 -3.38 1.83
C LYS A 389 29.65 -1.88 1.96
N ASP A 390 29.67 -1.17 0.84
CA ASP A 390 29.76 0.28 0.85
C ASP A 390 28.42 0.92 1.26
N ILE A 391 28.49 1.95 2.08
CA ILE A 391 27.34 2.70 2.59
C ILE A 391 27.17 3.96 1.76
N VAL A 392 25.96 4.21 1.28
CA VAL A 392 25.59 5.41 0.53
C VAL A 392 24.90 6.42 1.44
N TYR A 393 25.21 7.68 1.30
CA TYR A 393 24.53 8.76 1.99
C TYR A 393 24.24 9.92 1.04
N SER A 394 23.10 10.59 1.25
CA SER A 394 22.80 11.90 0.67
C SER A 394 22.22 12.82 1.73
N ASN A 395 22.58 14.09 1.71
CA ASN A 395 21.98 15.10 2.57
C ASN A 395 20.49 15.35 2.26
N ILE A 396 20.01 14.94 1.07
CA ILE A 396 18.59 14.83 0.76
C ILE A 396 18.14 13.40 1.05
N ASN A 397 17.43 13.21 2.16
CA ASN A 397 17.03 11.88 2.62
C ASN A 397 16.31 11.05 1.54
N ALA A 398 15.36 11.64 0.82
CA ALA A 398 14.64 10.97 -0.27
C ALA A 398 15.58 10.50 -1.40
N ALA A 399 16.56 11.35 -1.79
CA ALA A 399 17.55 10.97 -2.81
C ALA A 399 18.44 9.83 -2.32
N GLY A 400 18.89 9.88 -1.05
CA GLY A 400 19.67 8.80 -0.43
C GLY A 400 18.97 7.46 -0.49
N LEU A 401 17.68 7.42 -0.15
CA LEU A 401 16.85 6.20 -0.19
C LEU A 401 16.65 5.66 -1.62
N ILE A 402 16.32 6.55 -2.57
CA ILE A 402 16.13 6.15 -3.97
C ILE A 402 17.42 5.59 -4.56
N LEU A 403 18.52 6.33 -4.39
CA LEU A 403 19.81 5.99 -4.96
C LEU A 403 20.36 4.68 -4.38
N SER A 404 20.32 4.52 -3.04
CA SER A 404 20.82 3.32 -2.37
C SER A 404 19.98 2.09 -2.73
N SER A 405 18.66 2.21 -2.74
CA SER A 405 17.74 1.14 -3.11
C SER A 405 17.98 0.65 -4.54
N LEU A 406 18.05 1.57 -5.52
CA LEU A 406 18.28 1.23 -6.92
C LEU A 406 19.70 0.75 -7.19
N ALA A 407 20.69 1.24 -6.43
CA ALA A 407 22.06 0.77 -6.49
C ALA A 407 22.26 -0.55 -5.73
N GLN A 408 21.29 -0.97 -4.92
CA GLN A 408 21.40 -2.14 -4.03
C GLN A 408 22.57 -2.02 -3.05
N ARG A 409 22.59 -0.92 -2.29
CA ARG A 409 23.58 -0.60 -1.27
C ARG A 409 22.88 -0.25 0.04
N ALA A 410 23.55 -0.45 1.16
CA ALA A 410 23.10 0.08 2.42
C ALA A 410 23.17 1.62 2.43
N THR A 411 22.39 2.25 3.28
CA THR A 411 22.36 3.71 3.39
C THR A 411 22.44 4.18 4.85
N ALA A 412 23.11 5.29 5.08
CA ALA A 412 23.04 6.01 6.35
C ALA A 412 21.72 6.79 6.50
N ASN A 413 20.97 7.01 5.42
CA ASN A 413 19.62 7.56 5.45
C ASN A 413 18.61 6.52 6.00
N ALA A 414 17.42 7.00 6.37
CA ALA A 414 16.32 6.11 6.79
C ALA A 414 14.96 6.70 6.42
N MET A 415 14.01 5.81 6.12
CA MET A 415 12.67 6.21 5.69
C MET A 415 11.68 6.32 6.83
N LEU A 416 11.61 5.31 7.70
CA LEU A 416 10.61 5.24 8.75
C LEU A 416 11.12 5.92 10.02
N PRO A 417 10.73 7.18 10.29
CA PRO A 417 11.17 7.89 11.48
C PRO A 417 10.57 7.34 12.77
N GLU A 418 9.52 6.50 12.65
CA GLU A 418 8.86 5.83 13.77
C GLU A 418 9.75 4.82 14.47
N ILE A 419 10.76 4.30 13.77
CA ILE A 419 11.70 3.33 14.31
C ILE A 419 13.10 3.91 14.18
N LYS A 420 13.67 4.35 15.27
CA LYS A 420 15.00 4.98 15.30
C LYS A 420 16.10 3.96 15.52
N SER A 421 17.31 4.26 15.04
CA SER A 421 18.52 3.57 15.44
C SER A 421 18.89 3.93 16.88
N PHE A 422 19.48 2.98 17.59
CA PHE A 422 20.02 3.23 18.94
C PHE A 422 21.30 4.07 18.93
N THR A 423 22.05 4.02 17.84
CA THR A 423 23.34 4.69 17.70
C THR A 423 23.21 5.82 16.71
N GLN A 424 23.38 7.05 17.19
CA GLN A 424 23.51 8.20 16.32
C GLN A 424 24.96 8.33 15.86
N VAL A 425 25.15 8.44 14.55
CA VAL A 425 26.45 8.64 13.93
C VAL A 425 26.40 9.80 12.96
N ASP A 426 27.54 10.39 12.73
CA ASP A 426 27.69 11.34 11.63
C ASP A 426 27.67 10.57 10.30
N PRO A 427 26.64 10.75 9.47
CA PRO A 427 26.48 9.98 8.25
C PRO A 427 27.59 10.22 7.23
N PHE A 428 28.24 11.36 7.25
CA PHE A 428 29.41 11.64 6.39
C PHE A 428 30.62 10.82 6.78
N SER A 429 30.82 10.58 8.09
CA SER A 429 31.98 9.83 8.57
C SER A 429 31.89 8.34 8.26
N VAL A 430 30.67 7.74 8.27
CA VAL A 430 30.48 6.30 8.11
C VAL A 430 30.22 5.90 6.64
N SER A 431 29.83 6.84 5.78
CA SER A 431 29.47 6.52 4.41
C SER A 431 30.68 6.46 3.49
N SER A 432 30.77 5.39 2.70
CA SER A 432 31.80 5.21 1.66
C SER A 432 31.53 6.04 0.42
N ILE A 433 30.24 6.21 0.07
CA ILE A 433 29.78 6.97 -1.08
C ILE A 433 28.85 8.09 -0.59
N ILE A 434 29.17 9.32 -0.95
CA ILE A 434 28.40 10.52 -0.59
C ILE A 434 27.91 11.17 -1.86
N VAL A 435 26.59 11.41 -1.91
CA VAL A 435 25.91 12.00 -3.07
C VAL A 435 25.29 13.33 -2.66
N LEU A 436 25.76 14.40 -3.27
CA LEU A 436 25.31 15.76 -2.98
C LEU A 436 24.68 16.39 -4.23
N PRO A 437 23.57 17.14 -4.09
CA PRO A 437 23.02 17.94 -5.18
C PRO A 437 24.05 18.95 -5.71
N LYS A 438 24.00 19.25 -7.00
CA LYS A 438 24.93 20.22 -7.62
C LYS A 438 24.63 21.67 -7.31
N ASP A 439 23.40 21.97 -6.90
CA ASP A 439 22.93 23.30 -6.54
C ASP A 439 23.28 23.72 -5.10
N LEU A 440 23.99 22.86 -4.37
CA LEU A 440 24.52 23.23 -3.06
C LEU A 440 25.64 24.26 -3.17
N GLU A 441 25.73 25.11 -2.15
CA GLU A 441 26.75 26.08 -2.03
C GLU A 441 28.16 25.46 -2.11
N VAL A 442 29.02 26.04 -2.92
CA VAL A 442 30.40 25.56 -3.14
C VAL A 442 31.20 25.51 -1.84
N GLU A 443 30.99 26.48 -0.96
CA GLU A 443 31.63 26.52 0.37
C GLU A 443 31.25 25.36 1.25
N PHE A 444 29.96 24.94 1.25
CA PHE A 444 29.48 23.79 1.97
C PHE A 444 30.12 22.48 1.46
N ILE A 445 30.17 22.30 0.14
CA ILE A 445 30.79 21.14 -0.49
C ILE A 445 32.30 21.08 -0.17
N ASN A 446 33.00 22.21 -0.27
CA ASN A 446 34.42 22.30 0.05
C ASN A 446 34.69 22.05 1.55
N GLY A 447 33.86 22.61 2.43
CA GLY A 447 33.95 22.39 3.87
C GLY A 447 33.82 20.90 4.26
N ILE A 448 32.83 20.21 3.72
CA ILE A 448 32.65 18.78 3.96
C ILE A 448 33.78 17.98 3.31
N SER A 449 34.13 18.27 2.07
CA SER A 449 35.19 17.56 1.36
C SER A 449 36.51 17.62 2.10
N ASN A 450 36.88 18.80 2.64
CA ASN A 450 38.10 18.98 3.42
C ASN A 450 38.02 18.26 4.77
N LYS A 451 36.86 18.34 5.47
CA LYS A 451 36.67 17.71 6.78
C LYS A 451 36.82 16.19 6.72
N TYR A 452 36.30 15.53 5.66
CA TYR A 452 36.28 14.07 5.53
C TYR A 452 37.24 13.54 4.45
N ASN A 453 38.10 14.39 3.88
CA ASN A 453 39.02 14.02 2.78
C ASN A 453 38.32 13.39 1.59
N LEU A 454 37.15 13.91 1.20
CA LEU A 454 36.36 13.34 0.13
C LEU A 454 37.02 13.47 -1.23
N ILE A 455 37.04 12.40 -2.00
CA ILE A 455 37.54 12.39 -3.36
C ILE A 455 36.34 12.42 -4.31
N LYS A 456 36.25 13.46 -5.15
CA LYS A 456 35.20 13.53 -6.17
C LYS A 456 35.42 12.45 -7.22
N ILE A 457 34.45 11.55 -7.41
CA ILE A 457 34.50 10.47 -8.39
C ILE A 457 34.01 10.96 -9.75
N LYS A 458 32.76 11.46 -9.80
CA LYS A 458 32.06 11.83 -11.03
C LYS A 458 30.85 12.70 -10.73
N GLU A 459 30.36 13.36 -11.76
CA GLU A 459 29.09 14.08 -11.71
C GLU A 459 28.06 13.49 -12.66
N SER A 460 26.81 13.49 -12.24
CA SER A 460 25.64 13.40 -13.11
C SER A 460 25.09 14.79 -13.40
N LYS A 461 23.95 14.89 -14.09
CA LYS A 461 23.31 16.19 -14.34
C LYS A 461 22.91 16.91 -13.04
N TYR A 462 22.48 16.18 -12.02
CA TYR A 462 21.87 16.72 -10.79
C TYR A 462 22.70 16.50 -9.53
N PHE A 463 23.61 15.54 -9.54
CA PHE A 463 24.35 15.12 -8.37
C PHE A 463 25.85 15.03 -8.64
N SER A 464 26.62 15.39 -7.62
CA SER A 464 28.05 15.10 -7.52
C SER A 464 28.25 13.90 -6.60
N VAL A 465 29.07 12.94 -7.02
CA VAL A 465 29.36 11.70 -6.28
C VAL A 465 30.77 11.76 -5.76
N PHE A 466 30.93 11.54 -4.48
CA PHE A 466 32.22 11.55 -3.76
C PHE A 466 32.46 10.19 -3.12
N ARG A 467 33.70 9.83 -2.97
CA ARG A 467 34.17 8.71 -2.16
C ARG A 467 34.82 9.22 -0.89
N ASN A 468 34.44 8.65 0.24
CA ASN A 468 35.19 8.74 1.47
C ASN A 468 36.20 7.57 1.48
N PRO A 469 37.51 7.81 1.41
CA PRO A 469 38.51 6.73 1.40
C PRO A 469 38.69 6.08 2.77
N PHE A 470 38.26 6.75 3.86
CA PHE A 470 38.48 6.31 5.24
C PHE A 470 37.15 6.35 6.05
N PRO A 471 36.12 5.55 5.66
CA PRO A 471 34.90 5.49 6.45
C PRO A 471 35.20 4.94 7.84
N ALA A 472 34.60 5.57 8.87
CA ALA A 472 34.87 5.22 10.28
C ALA A 472 34.47 3.78 10.63
N ASP A 473 33.42 3.27 9.97
CA ASP A 473 32.93 1.91 10.14
C ASP A 473 32.55 1.27 8.81
N ARG A 474 32.56 -0.05 8.76
CA ARG A 474 32.13 -0.82 7.60
C ARG A 474 30.86 -1.59 7.89
N LEU A 475 30.02 -1.73 6.87
CA LEU A 475 28.79 -2.50 6.94
C LEU A 475 29.06 -3.96 7.32
N LYS A 476 28.33 -4.46 8.32
CA LYS A 476 28.30 -5.88 8.69
C LYS A 476 26.91 -6.44 8.38
N PHE A 477 26.86 -7.43 7.51
CA PHE A 477 25.61 -8.11 7.21
C PHE A 477 25.16 -8.96 8.40
N THR A 478 23.93 -8.74 8.84
CA THR A 478 23.30 -9.59 9.83
C THR A 478 22.86 -10.89 9.17
N LYS A 479 23.09 -12.04 9.82
CA LYS A 479 22.61 -13.33 9.31
C LYS A 479 21.09 -13.43 9.42
N ALA A 480 20.49 -14.14 8.46
CA ALA A 480 19.06 -14.41 8.50
C ALA A 480 18.67 -15.22 9.73
N VAL A 481 17.55 -14.85 10.35
CA VAL A 481 16.85 -15.65 11.36
C VAL A 481 16.18 -16.86 10.72
N LEU A 482 15.65 -16.68 9.50
CA LEU A 482 15.00 -17.71 8.70
C LEU A 482 15.52 -17.67 7.27
N GLY A 483 16.27 -18.69 6.89
CA GLY A 483 16.90 -18.78 5.54
C GLY A 483 15.87 -19.02 4.42
N PHE A 484 16.20 -18.63 3.20
CA PHE A 484 15.33 -18.83 2.02
C PHE A 484 14.86 -20.27 1.81
N PRO A 485 15.67 -21.33 1.99
CA PRO A 485 15.17 -22.70 1.81
C PRO A 485 13.97 -23.02 2.73
N VAL A 486 14.04 -22.61 4.01
CA VAL A 486 12.96 -22.82 4.97
C VAL A 486 11.74 -21.98 4.61
N ILE A 487 11.95 -20.73 4.18
CA ILE A 487 10.87 -19.83 3.71
C ILE A 487 10.12 -20.47 2.52
N ILE A 488 10.85 -21.02 1.56
CA ILE A 488 10.24 -21.68 0.40
C ILE A 488 9.41 -22.89 0.83
N ILE A 489 9.92 -23.71 1.76
CA ILE A 489 9.15 -24.83 2.33
C ILE A 489 7.86 -24.33 3.00
N ILE A 490 7.94 -23.27 3.80
CA ILE A 490 6.77 -22.67 4.45
C ILE A 490 5.75 -22.17 3.40
N LEU A 491 6.20 -21.51 2.34
CA LEU A 491 5.31 -21.08 1.26
C LEU A 491 4.62 -22.26 0.57
N PHE A 492 5.34 -23.34 0.30
CA PHE A 492 4.75 -24.57 -0.24
C PHE A 492 3.73 -25.20 0.72
N LEU A 493 3.99 -25.20 2.02
CA LEU A 493 3.03 -25.65 3.02
C LEU A 493 1.76 -24.78 3.02
N PHE A 494 1.88 -23.44 2.93
CA PHE A 494 0.72 -22.55 2.78
C PHE A 494 -0.08 -22.86 1.51
N ILE A 495 0.60 -23.07 0.39
CA ILE A 495 -0.05 -23.47 -0.86
C ILE A 495 -0.75 -24.82 -0.69
N GLY A 496 -0.10 -25.81 -0.08
CA GLY A 496 -0.66 -27.12 0.23
C GLY A 496 -1.90 -27.03 1.11
N LEU A 497 -1.87 -26.25 2.19
CA LEU A 497 -3.00 -25.99 3.05
C LEU A 497 -4.16 -25.32 2.29
N PHE A 498 -3.87 -24.35 1.43
CA PHE A 498 -4.86 -23.66 0.62
C PHE A 498 -5.59 -24.61 -0.34
N TRP A 499 -4.89 -25.58 -0.93
CA TRP A 499 -5.45 -26.54 -1.89
C TRP A 499 -5.92 -27.86 -1.25
N SER A 500 -5.59 -28.14 0.02
CA SER A 500 -5.92 -29.38 0.70
C SER A 500 -7.43 -29.62 0.77
N LYS A 501 -7.84 -30.82 0.34
CA LYS A 501 -9.22 -31.30 0.48
C LYS A 501 -9.47 -31.96 1.84
N GLU A 502 -8.46 -32.51 2.48
CA GLU A 502 -8.59 -33.35 3.68
C GLU A 502 -8.80 -32.57 4.97
N LEU A 503 -8.09 -31.44 5.14
CA LEU A 503 -8.29 -30.52 6.26
C LEU A 503 -9.70 -29.92 6.31
N LYS A 504 -10.47 -30.02 5.21
CA LYS A 504 -11.89 -29.65 5.19
C LYS A 504 -12.74 -30.47 6.19
N LYS A 505 -12.31 -31.70 6.55
CA LYS A 505 -13.04 -32.56 7.50
C LYS A 505 -12.89 -32.01 8.93
N ILE A 506 -11.72 -31.46 9.30
CA ILE A 506 -11.46 -30.94 10.65
C ILE A 506 -12.40 -29.77 10.99
N PHE A 507 -12.70 -28.90 10.03
CA PHE A 507 -13.64 -27.78 10.22
C PHE A 507 -15.12 -28.19 10.22
N LYS A 508 -15.43 -29.43 9.84
CA LYS A 508 -16.79 -29.95 9.90
C LYS A 508 -17.11 -30.75 11.18
N ILE A 509 -16.09 -31.22 11.91
CA ILE A 509 -16.25 -32.10 13.06
C ILE A 509 -16.31 -31.31 14.39
N VAL A 510 -16.00 -30.05 14.39
CA VAL A 510 -16.13 -29.15 15.51
C VAL A 510 -17.15 -28.07 15.19
#